data_babac7b7f1755bcad1172d2c4ef597b6
#
_entry.id   babac7b7f1755bcad1172d2c4ef597b6
#
_cell.length_a   1.000
_cell.length_b   1.000
_cell.length_c   1.000
_cell.angle_alpha   90.00
_cell.angle_beta   90.00
_cell.angle_gamma   90.00
#
_symmetry.space_group_name_H-M   'P 1'
#
loop_
_entity.id
_entity.type
_entity.pdbx_description
1 polymer ?
#
loop_
_entity_poly.entity_id
_entity_poly.type
_entity_poly.pdbx_seq_one_letter_code
_entity_poly.pdbx_strand_id
1 'polypeptide(L)'
;MMSGQTARGAADAAARSHITADQLALRTAEVLEKIRVSAPRVHCLTNAVAQAFTANVLLALGAIPSMTISPEEVPFFTASAQALLVNLGTLDEARKEAANRAISIAAGEGKPWVLDPVFADRSPPRLTEARRLLALKPSLLKINAGELAALGGGASVLELSRQLGLPVAMTGAVDDISSGTQGLRLANGHPLMGKVTATGCAAGAVAAAALAVEPDPVVAAAAALSIMAIAGERAAVVAAGPGSFVPAFLDALYGLDAPQIGAHLRLA
;
A
#
# COMPACT_ATOMS: atom_id res chain seq x y z
N MET A 1 0.08 3.61 -37.05
CA MET A 1 0.08 3.13 -35.62
C MET A 1 0.44 4.23 -34.60
N MET A 2 0.63 5.49 -34.96
CA MET A 2 0.99 6.59 -34.03
C MET A 2 -0.21 7.35 -33.41
N SER A 3 -1.44 7.14 -33.87
CA SER A 3 -2.64 7.86 -33.35
C SER A 3 -3.22 7.27 -32.05
N GLY A 4 -2.89 6.03 -31.70
CA GLY A 4 -3.43 5.40 -30.49
C GLY A 4 -2.70 5.77 -29.19
N GLN A 5 -1.43 6.13 -29.25
CA GLN A 5 -0.65 6.51 -28.07
C GLN A 5 -0.95 7.95 -27.59
N THR A 6 -1.21 8.86 -28.53
CA THR A 6 -1.59 10.25 -28.20
C THR A 6 -2.98 10.37 -27.60
N ALA A 7 -3.95 9.56 -28.03
CA ALA A 7 -5.29 9.54 -27.47
C ALA A 7 -5.33 8.92 -26.05
N ARG A 8 -4.50 7.87 -25.79
CA ARG A 8 -4.35 7.28 -24.45
C ARG A 8 -3.74 8.26 -23.45
N GLY A 9 -2.67 8.98 -23.84
CA GLY A 9 -2.05 9.99 -22.99
C GLY A 9 -2.97 11.14 -22.60
N ALA A 10 -3.87 11.56 -23.51
CA ALA A 10 -4.85 12.62 -23.24
C ALA A 10 -5.99 12.15 -22.30
N ALA A 11 -6.45 10.91 -22.43
CA ALA A 11 -7.46 10.33 -21.54
C ALA A 11 -6.93 10.09 -20.12
N ASP A 12 -5.66 9.67 -19.99
CA ASP A 12 -4.96 9.53 -18.70
C ASP A 12 -4.72 10.90 -18.03
N ALA A 13 -4.44 11.94 -18.81
CA ALA A 13 -4.27 13.30 -18.29
C ALA A 13 -5.58 13.90 -17.76
N ALA A 14 -6.71 13.61 -18.41
CA ALA A 14 -8.02 14.15 -18.02
C ALA A 14 -8.61 13.50 -16.75
N ALA A 15 -8.14 12.30 -16.36
CA ALA A 15 -8.60 11.59 -15.16
C ALA A 15 -7.75 11.87 -13.93
N ARG A 16 -6.75 12.76 -14.02
CA ARG A 16 -5.91 13.11 -12.87
C ARG A 16 -6.68 14.02 -11.92
N SER A 17 -6.55 13.75 -10.63
CA SER A 17 -7.08 14.61 -9.57
C SER A 17 -6.49 16.01 -9.70
N HIS A 18 -7.32 17.03 -9.48
CA HIS A 18 -6.86 18.42 -9.40
C HIS A 18 -6.24 18.76 -8.02
N ILE A 19 -5.96 17.75 -7.19
CA ILE A 19 -5.30 17.97 -5.90
C ILE A 19 -3.87 18.46 -6.11
N THR A 20 -3.53 19.57 -5.49
CA THR A 20 -2.17 20.13 -5.53
C THR A 20 -1.24 19.38 -4.55
N ALA A 21 0.08 19.57 -4.71
CA ALA A 21 1.06 18.99 -3.76
C ALA A 21 0.80 19.46 -2.32
N ASP A 22 0.51 20.75 -2.13
CA ASP A 22 0.21 21.32 -0.81
C ASP A 22 -1.07 20.73 -0.20
N GLN A 23 -2.12 20.56 -0.99
CA GLN A 23 -3.35 19.94 -0.54
C GLN A 23 -3.14 18.47 -0.17
N LEU A 24 -2.36 17.72 -0.95
CA LEU A 24 -2.03 16.34 -0.63
C LEU A 24 -1.14 16.26 0.60
N ALA A 25 -0.17 17.16 0.75
CA ALA A 25 0.68 17.23 1.93
C ALA A 25 -0.12 17.46 3.21
N LEU A 26 -1.09 18.38 3.17
CA LEU A 26 -2.00 18.62 4.29
C LEU A 26 -2.81 17.35 4.63
N ARG A 27 -3.42 16.71 3.62
CA ARG A 27 -4.19 15.48 3.83
C ARG A 27 -3.30 14.33 4.34
N THR A 28 -2.07 14.23 3.86
CA THR A 28 -1.09 13.23 4.32
C THR A 28 -0.75 13.45 5.79
N ALA A 29 -0.54 14.69 6.21
CA ALA A 29 -0.29 15.05 7.61
C ALA A 29 -1.50 14.73 8.50
N GLU A 30 -2.72 15.04 8.04
CA GLU A 30 -3.96 14.69 8.74
C GLU A 30 -4.12 13.17 8.90
N VAL A 31 -3.82 12.38 7.87
CA VAL A 31 -3.86 10.90 7.93
C VAL A 31 -2.85 10.38 8.95
N LEU A 32 -1.61 10.89 8.93
CA LEU A 32 -0.58 10.50 9.89
C LEU A 32 -1.00 10.82 11.34
N GLU A 33 -1.55 12.00 11.58
CA GLU A 33 -2.03 12.41 12.89
C GLU A 33 -3.20 11.53 13.34
N LYS A 34 -4.17 11.26 12.47
CA LYS A 34 -5.28 10.35 12.78
C LYS A 34 -4.79 8.94 13.13
N ILE A 35 -3.77 8.41 12.42
CA ILE A 35 -3.17 7.12 12.76
C ILE A 35 -2.58 7.17 14.18
N ARG A 36 -1.83 8.20 14.53
CA ARG A 36 -1.22 8.36 15.85
C ARG A 36 -2.23 8.51 16.98
N VAL A 37 -3.26 9.29 16.74
CA VAL A 37 -4.31 9.56 17.77
C VAL A 37 -5.21 8.35 17.97
N SER A 38 -5.65 7.70 16.89
CA SER A 38 -6.58 6.58 16.98
C SER A 38 -5.90 5.22 17.21
N ALA A 39 -4.59 5.12 16.95
CA ALA A 39 -3.79 3.90 17.05
C ALA A 39 -4.51 2.68 16.43
N PRO A 40 -4.86 2.71 15.13
CA PRO A 40 -5.68 1.67 14.53
C PRO A 40 -4.98 0.30 14.60
N ARG A 41 -5.73 -0.73 14.98
CA ARG A 41 -5.26 -2.11 14.89
C ARG A 41 -5.30 -2.56 13.43
N VAL A 42 -4.17 -3.02 12.91
CA VAL A 42 -4.04 -3.55 11.56
C VAL A 42 -3.66 -5.02 11.64
N HIS A 43 -4.56 -5.88 11.19
CA HIS A 43 -4.22 -7.29 11.07
C HIS A 43 -3.54 -7.56 9.73
N CYS A 44 -2.34 -8.16 9.76
CA CYS A 44 -1.52 -8.38 8.59
C CYS A 44 -1.28 -9.87 8.35
N LEU A 45 -2.00 -10.45 7.41
CA LEU A 45 -1.64 -11.72 6.81
C LEU A 45 -0.52 -11.46 5.80
N THR A 46 0.72 -11.48 6.28
CA THR A 46 1.89 -11.16 5.45
C THR A 46 2.90 -12.32 5.43
N ASN A 47 3.86 -12.22 4.53
CA ASN A 47 4.88 -13.25 4.37
C ASN A 47 5.88 -13.28 5.54
N ALA A 48 6.48 -14.45 5.78
CA ALA A 48 7.36 -14.68 6.93
C ALA A 48 8.59 -13.76 6.93
N VAL A 49 9.07 -13.33 5.76
CA VAL A 49 10.25 -12.44 5.63
C VAL A 49 9.91 -11.00 6.02
N ALA A 50 8.64 -10.61 5.89
CA ALA A 50 8.22 -9.22 6.08
C ALA A 50 7.66 -8.94 7.49
N GLN A 51 7.28 -9.95 8.28
CA GLN A 51 6.52 -9.78 9.52
C GLN A 51 7.15 -8.78 10.49
N ALA A 52 8.39 -9.00 10.89
CA ALA A 52 9.05 -8.17 11.90
C ALA A 52 9.24 -6.72 11.43
N PHE A 53 9.66 -6.53 10.17
CA PHE A 53 9.85 -5.20 9.61
C PHE A 53 8.51 -4.45 9.48
N THR A 54 7.48 -5.12 8.97
CA THR A 54 6.12 -4.53 8.83
C THR A 54 5.54 -4.15 10.19
N ALA A 55 5.72 -5.00 11.22
CA ALA A 55 5.29 -4.67 12.57
C ALA A 55 5.98 -3.42 13.10
N ASN A 56 7.31 -3.33 12.96
CA ASN A 56 8.08 -2.16 13.40
C ASN A 56 7.67 -0.88 12.66
N VAL A 57 7.40 -0.96 11.36
CA VAL A 57 6.91 0.18 10.57
C VAL A 57 5.56 0.68 11.09
N LEU A 58 4.60 -0.22 11.35
CA LEU A 58 3.31 0.17 11.91
C LEU A 58 3.44 0.77 13.31
N LEU A 59 4.26 0.18 14.18
CA LEU A 59 4.54 0.69 15.52
C LEU A 59 5.19 2.08 15.48
N ALA A 60 6.16 2.30 14.59
CA ALA A 60 6.81 3.61 14.42
C ALA A 60 5.80 4.69 14.00
N LEU A 61 4.76 4.34 13.26
CA LEU A 61 3.68 5.24 12.87
C LEU A 61 2.59 5.43 13.93
N GLY A 62 2.60 4.65 15.02
CA GLY A 62 1.59 4.69 16.07
C GLY A 62 0.40 3.74 15.87
N ALA A 63 0.41 2.90 14.83
CA ALA A 63 -0.58 1.85 14.64
C ALA A 63 -0.23 0.58 15.43
N ILE A 64 -1.22 -0.29 15.69
CA ILE A 64 -1.07 -1.52 16.45
C ILE A 64 -1.13 -2.73 15.51
N PRO A 65 0.00 -3.39 15.22
CA PRO A 65 0.02 -4.55 14.34
C PRO A 65 -0.40 -5.84 15.02
N SER A 66 -1.01 -6.76 14.27
CA SER A 66 -1.10 -8.19 14.59
C SER A 66 -0.73 -9.02 13.35
N MET A 67 0.03 -10.11 13.56
CA MET A 67 0.69 -10.85 12.47
C MET A 67 0.38 -12.36 12.49
N THR A 68 -0.64 -12.81 13.25
CA THR A 68 -0.99 -14.23 13.26
C THR A 68 -1.52 -14.68 11.90
N ILE A 69 -1.16 -15.90 11.52
CA ILE A 69 -1.56 -16.55 10.28
C ILE A 69 -2.28 -17.88 10.53
N SER A 70 -2.49 -18.24 11.81
CA SER A 70 -3.26 -19.44 12.18
C SER A 70 -4.73 -19.25 11.77
N PRO A 71 -5.31 -20.15 10.95
CA PRO A 71 -6.72 -20.06 10.58
C PRO A 71 -7.66 -20.07 11.79
N GLU A 72 -7.23 -20.62 12.93
CA GLU A 72 -8.02 -20.64 14.16
C GLU A 72 -8.03 -19.31 14.90
N GLU A 73 -6.89 -18.59 14.90
CA GLU A 73 -6.74 -17.31 15.61
C GLU A 73 -7.18 -16.09 14.78
N VAL A 74 -6.96 -16.15 13.46
CA VAL A 74 -7.24 -15.04 12.52
C VAL A 74 -8.63 -14.42 12.69
N PRO A 75 -9.72 -15.18 12.93
CA PRO A 75 -11.03 -14.60 13.14
C PRO A 75 -11.07 -13.58 14.28
N PHE A 76 -10.44 -13.87 15.40
CA PHE A 76 -10.44 -12.99 16.59
C PHE A 76 -9.61 -11.72 16.35
N PHE A 77 -8.44 -11.87 15.73
CA PHE A 77 -7.58 -10.73 15.40
C PHE A 77 -8.21 -9.82 14.34
N THR A 78 -8.82 -10.39 13.31
CA THR A 78 -9.51 -9.60 12.27
C THR A 78 -10.73 -8.88 12.83
N ALA A 79 -11.53 -9.54 13.67
CA ALA A 79 -12.68 -8.92 14.32
C ALA A 79 -12.27 -7.71 15.21
N SER A 80 -11.11 -7.78 15.86
CA SER A 80 -10.60 -6.68 16.69
C SER A 80 -9.88 -5.58 15.91
N ALA A 81 -9.50 -5.82 14.65
CA ALA A 81 -8.77 -4.87 13.81
C ALA A 81 -9.71 -3.84 13.13
N GLN A 82 -9.18 -2.68 12.77
CA GLN A 82 -9.86 -1.65 11.97
C GLN A 82 -9.57 -1.80 10.48
N ALA A 83 -8.49 -2.50 10.11
CA ALA A 83 -8.14 -2.79 8.71
C ALA A 83 -7.36 -4.11 8.60
N LEU A 84 -7.36 -4.67 7.39
CA LEU A 84 -6.70 -5.93 7.07
C LEU A 84 -5.72 -5.75 5.90
N LEU A 85 -4.52 -6.33 6.02
CA LEU A 85 -3.62 -6.58 4.89
C LEU A 85 -3.62 -8.07 4.54
N VAL A 86 -3.83 -8.40 3.26
CA VAL A 86 -3.61 -9.73 2.69
C VAL A 86 -2.50 -9.66 1.66
N ASN A 87 -1.32 -10.18 2.04
CA ASN A 87 -0.12 -10.24 1.21
C ASN A 87 0.17 -11.70 0.87
N LEU A 88 0.29 -12.02 -0.42
CA LEU A 88 0.40 -13.39 -0.92
C LEU A 88 1.83 -13.97 -0.91
N GLY A 89 2.78 -13.31 -0.25
CA GLY A 89 4.12 -13.88 -0.07
C GLY A 89 4.11 -15.13 0.80
N THR A 90 5.03 -16.06 0.54
CA THR A 90 5.13 -17.39 1.23
C THR A 90 3.78 -18.12 1.32
N LEU A 91 3.00 -18.11 0.23
CA LEU A 91 1.65 -18.65 0.16
C LEU A 91 1.67 -20.18 0.34
N ASP A 92 0.83 -20.67 1.27
CA ASP A 92 0.52 -22.08 1.53
C ASP A 92 -1.00 -22.23 1.76
N GLU A 93 -1.47 -23.45 1.94
CA GLU A 93 -2.91 -23.71 2.11
C GLU A 93 -3.45 -23.13 3.42
N ALA A 94 -2.65 -23.15 4.51
CA ALA A 94 -3.06 -22.56 5.78
C ALA A 94 -3.25 -21.05 5.67
N ARG A 95 -2.34 -20.36 4.93
CA ARG A 95 -2.47 -18.91 4.66
C ARG A 95 -3.66 -18.58 3.75
N LYS A 96 -3.97 -19.44 2.76
CA LYS A 96 -5.17 -19.25 1.94
C LYS A 96 -6.44 -19.36 2.78
N GLU A 97 -6.51 -20.35 3.66
CA GLU A 97 -7.64 -20.52 4.58
C GLU A 97 -7.75 -19.34 5.55
N ALA A 98 -6.63 -18.91 6.14
CA ALA A 98 -6.57 -17.73 7.00
C ALA A 98 -7.06 -16.47 6.27
N ALA A 99 -6.62 -16.26 5.01
CA ALA A 99 -7.06 -15.13 4.19
C ALA A 99 -8.57 -15.17 3.91
N ASN A 100 -9.12 -16.35 3.59
CA ASN A 100 -10.55 -16.51 3.36
C ASN A 100 -11.37 -16.12 4.60
N ARG A 101 -10.98 -16.61 5.77
CA ARG A 101 -11.65 -16.30 7.05
C ARG A 101 -11.54 -14.80 7.38
N ALA A 102 -10.33 -14.23 7.26
CA ALA A 102 -10.12 -12.81 7.51
C ALA A 102 -10.95 -11.91 6.58
N ILE A 103 -10.92 -12.18 5.27
CA ILE A 103 -11.67 -11.39 4.28
C ILE A 103 -13.18 -11.50 4.54
N SER A 104 -13.68 -12.71 4.88
CA SER A 104 -15.11 -12.90 5.20
C SER A 104 -15.55 -12.02 6.38
N ILE A 105 -14.73 -11.94 7.43
CA ILE A 105 -15.02 -11.09 8.60
C ILE A 105 -14.90 -9.60 8.22
N ALA A 106 -13.82 -9.22 7.55
CA ALA A 106 -13.63 -7.83 7.13
C ALA A 106 -14.78 -7.34 6.26
N ALA A 107 -15.22 -8.13 5.29
CA ALA A 107 -16.36 -7.82 4.43
C ALA A 107 -17.68 -7.75 5.21
N GLY A 108 -17.92 -8.69 6.11
CA GLY A 108 -19.14 -8.71 6.95
C GLY A 108 -19.25 -7.54 7.91
N GLU A 109 -18.13 -6.97 8.35
CA GLU A 109 -18.06 -5.84 9.26
C GLU A 109 -17.74 -4.50 8.56
N GLY A 110 -17.68 -4.48 7.23
CA GLY A 110 -17.39 -3.26 6.46
C GLY A 110 -15.98 -2.70 6.67
N LYS A 111 -15.03 -3.54 7.09
CA LYS A 111 -13.64 -3.13 7.32
C LYS A 111 -12.86 -3.08 6.02
N PRO A 112 -12.04 -2.03 5.80
CA PRO A 112 -11.20 -1.96 4.62
C PRO A 112 -10.11 -3.04 4.64
N TRP A 113 -9.79 -3.57 3.45
CA TRP A 113 -8.69 -4.49 3.31
C TRP A 113 -7.88 -4.24 2.03
N VAL A 114 -6.58 -4.45 2.14
CA VAL A 114 -5.60 -4.27 1.06
C VAL A 114 -5.16 -5.63 0.55
N LEU A 115 -5.15 -5.80 -0.77
CA LEU A 115 -4.52 -6.94 -1.43
C LEU A 115 -3.13 -6.54 -1.95
N ASP A 116 -2.10 -7.30 -1.55
CA ASP A 116 -0.72 -7.18 -2.04
C ASP A 116 -0.29 -8.53 -2.64
N PRO A 117 -0.39 -8.72 -3.98
CA PRO A 117 -0.19 -10.01 -4.64
C PRO A 117 1.28 -10.35 -4.92
N VAL A 118 2.14 -10.07 -3.98
CA VAL A 118 3.61 -10.21 -4.04
C VAL A 118 4.08 -11.34 -4.96
N PHE A 119 4.87 -10.97 -5.98
CA PHE A 119 5.42 -11.89 -6.98
C PHE A 119 4.38 -12.70 -7.77
N ALA A 120 3.17 -12.19 -7.97
CA ALA A 120 2.18 -12.81 -8.85
C ALA A 120 2.68 -12.87 -10.31
N ASP A 121 3.58 -11.98 -10.71
CA ASP A 121 4.27 -11.99 -12.01
C ASP A 121 5.20 -13.20 -12.22
N ARG A 122 5.67 -13.83 -11.14
CA ARG A 122 6.62 -14.94 -11.16
C ARG A 122 6.03 -16.28 -10.71
N SER A 123 4.81 -16.26 -10.17
CA SER A 123 4.18 -17.45 -9.60
C SER A 123 2.75 -17.63 -10.12
N PRO A 124 2.53 -18.53 -11.08
CA PRO A 124 1.18 -18.83 -11.57
C PRO A 124 0.17 -19.17 -10.47
N PRO A 125 0.51 -19.94 -9.41
CA PRO A 125 -0.41 -20.17 -8.30
C PRO A 125 -0.81 -18.88 -7.57
N ARG A 126 0.14 -17.93 -7.36
CA ARG A 126 -0.17 -16.64 -6.73
C ARG A 126 -1.01 -15.75 -7.65
N LEU A 127 -0.74 -15.76 -8.95
CA LEU A 127 -1.55 -15.01 -9.91
C LEU A 127 -3.00 -15.52 -9.93
N THR A 128 -3.18 -16.84 -9.88
CA THR A 128 -4.52 -17.45 -9.80
C THR A 128 -5.24 -17.04 -8.52
N GLU A 129 -4.54 -17.09 -7.39
CA GLU A 129 -5.09 -16.69 -6.09
C GLU A 129 -5.38 -15.19 -6.05
N ALA A 130 -4.48 -14.34 -6.57
CA ALA A 130 -4.71 -12.91 -6.67
C ALA A 130 -6.00 -12.58 -7.46
N ARG A 131 -6.19 -13.23 -8.62
CA ARG A 131 -7.40 -13.06 -9.42
C ARG A 131 -8.67 -13.50 -8.68
N ARG A 132 -8.59 -14.59 -7.95
CA ARG A 132 -9.70 -15.07 -7.11
C ARG A 132 -10.05 -14.07 -6.01
N LEU A 133 -9.03 -13.52 -5.31
CA LEU A 133 -9.23 -12.55 -4.24
C LEU A 133 -9.70 -11.19 -4.75
N LEU A 134 -9.31 -10.76 -5.94
CA LEU A 134 -9.82 -9.55 -6.58
C LEU A 134 -11.33 -9.57 -6.79
N ALA A 135 -11.92 -10.75 -7.02
CA ALA A 135 -13.37 -10.90 -7.11
C ALA A 135 -14.09 -10.62 -5.78
N LEU A 136 -13.38 -10.67 -4.64
CA LEU A 136 -13.89 -10.33 -3.31
C LEU A 136 -13.79 -8.82 -2.99
N LYS A 137 -13.42 -8.00 -3.98
CA LYS A 137 -13.42 -6.53 -3.93
C LYS A 137 -12.63 -5.94 -2.77
N PRO A 138 -11.27 -6.04 -2.79
CA PRO A 138 -10.43 -5.30 -1.85
C PRO A 138 -10.70 -3.80 -1.93
N SER A 139 -10.53 -3.10 -0.83
CA SER A 139 -10.61 -1.64 -0.77
C SER A 139 -9.45 -0.97 -1.53
N LEU A 140 -8.33 -1.68 -1.69
CA LEU A 140 -7.16 -1.26 -2.44
C LEU A 140 -6.38 -2.47 -2.96
N LEU A 141 -6.00 -2.44 -4.23
CA LEU A 141 -4.97 -3.32 -4.79
C LEU A 141 -3.64 -2.57 -4.81
N LYS A 142 -2.65 -3.04 -4.06
CA LYS A 142 -1.29 -2.51 -4.09
C LYS A 142 -0.39 -3.46 -4.86
N ILE A 143 0.27 -2.96 -5.92
CA ILE A 143 1.09 -3.74 -6.86
C ILE A 143 2.40 -3.03 -7.21
N ASN A 144 3.28 -3.71 -7.92
CA ASN A 144 4.42 -3.14 -8.65
C ASN A 144 4.22 -3.30 -10.17
N ALA A 145 5.18 -2.80 -10.96
CA ALA A 145 5.08 -2.83 -12.42
C ALA A 145 5.03 -4.26 -13.00
N GLY A 146 5.73 -5.24 -12.41
CA GLY A 146 5.67 -6.65 -12.83
C GLY A 146 4.30 -7.25 -12.58
N GLU A 147 3.75 -7.00 -11.41
CA GLU A 147 2.41 -7.45 -11.01
C GLU A 147 1.31 -6.76 -11.84
N LEU A 148 1.48 -5.47 -12.17
CA LEU A 148 0.60 -4.76 -13.11
C LEU A 148 0.58 -5.47 -14.47
N ALA A 149 1.74 -5.80 -15.02
CA ALA A 149 1.83 -6.50 -16.30
C ALA A 149 1.13 -7.87 -16.26
N ALA A 150 1.30 -8.63 -15.17
CA ALA A 150 0.72 -9.97 -15.02
C ALA A 150 -0.80 -9.95 -14.82
N LEU A 151 -1.33 -8.96 -14.08
CA LEU A 151 -2.76 -8.83 -13.80
C LEU A 151 -3.50 -8.09 -14.91
N GLY A 152 -2.89 -7.03 -15.44
CA GLY A 152 -3.52 -6.09 -16.37
C GLY A 152 -3.26 -6.36 -17.85
N GLY A 153 -2.35 -7.29 -18.21
CA GLY A 153 -2.10 -7.65 -19.62
C GLY A 153 -1.67 -6.48 -20.49
N GLY A 154 -0.93 -5.50 -19.93
CA GLY A 154 -0.48 -4.30 -20.65
C GLY A 154 -1.35 -3.05 -20.40
N ALA A 155 -2.35 -3.13 -19.51
CA ALA A 155 -3.13 -1.98 -19.08
C ALA A 155 -2.30 -1.00 -18.24
N SER A 156 -2.62 0.29 -18.30
CA SER A 156 -2.18 1.29 -17.32
C SER A 156 -2.85 1.05 -15.96
N VAL A 157 -2.37 1.71 -14.91
CA VAL A 157 -2.99 1.68 -13.58
C VAL A 157 -4.45 2.16 -13.65
N LEU A 158 -4.70 3.23 -14.40
CA LEU A 158 -6.04 3.78 -14.61
C LEU A 158 -6.96 2.76 -15.31
N GLU A 159 -6.48 2.12 -16.39
CA GLU A 159 -7.26 1.12 -17.12
C GLU A 159 -7.54 -0.11 -16.26
N LEU A 160 -6.53 -0.62 -15.53
CA LEU A 160 -6.72 -1.75 -14.62
C LEU A 160 -7.73 -1.41 -13.51
N SER A 161 -7.62 -0.23 -12.91
CA SER A 161 -8.56 0.22 -11.88
C SER A 161 -10.01 0.28 -12.41
N ARG A 162 -10.21 0.79 -13.63
CA ARG A 162 -11.53 0.79 -14.31
C ARG A 162 -12.04 -0.62 -14.56
N GLN A 163 -11.21 -1.51 -15.08
CA GLN A 163 -11.59 -2.91 -15.36
C GLN A 163 -12.00 -3.66 -14.09
N LEU A 164 -11.27 -3.46 -13.00
CA LEU A 164 -11.53 -4.11 -11.72
C LEU A 164 -12.66 -3.42 -10.93
N GLY A 165 -12.94 -2.13 -11.21
CA GLY A 165 -13.88 -1.32 -10.45
C GLY A 165 -13.44 -1.14 -8.99
N LEU A 166 -12.13 -0.99 -8.76
CA LEU A 166 -11.54 -0.75 -7.45
C LEU A 166 -10.25 0.08 -7.55
N PRO A 167 -9.83 0.75 -6.45
CA PRO A 167 -8.59 1.51 -6.42
C PRO A 167 -7.35 0.63 -6.57
N VAL A 168 -6.38 1.12 -7.36
CA VAL A 168 -5.09 0.47 -7.59
C VAL A 168 -3.98 1.45 -7.25
N ALA A 169 -2.99 1.01 -6.48
CA ALA A 169 -1.75 1.73 -6.22
C ALA A 169 -0.55 0.92 -6.71
N MET A 170 0.14 1.41 -7.71
CA MET A 170 1.37 0.82 -8.23
C MET A 170 2.57 1.55 -7.63
N THR A 171 3.45 0.79 -6.99
CA THR A 171 4.71 1.32 -6.44
C THR A 171 5.86 1.17 -7.45
N GLY A 172 6.73 2.21 -7.52
CA GLY A 172 7.86 2.22 -8.45
C GLY A 172 8.82 3.40 -8.22
N ALA A 173 9.54 3.80 -9.25
CA ALA A 173 10.31 5.05 -9.24
C ALA A 173 9.39 6.28 -9.19
N VAL A 174 8.22 6.16 -9.75
CA VAL A 174 7.07 7.03 -9.59
C VAL A 174 5.92 6.12 -9.17
N ASP A 175 5.30 6.41 -8.04
CA ASP A 175 4.11 5.69 -7.63
C ASP A 175 2.90 6.24 -8.41
N ASP A 176 2.02 5.35 -8.86
CA ASP A 176 0.82 5.70 -9.63
C ASP A 176 -0.42 5.11 -8.95
N ILE A 177 -1.38 5.95 -8.60
CA ILE A 177 -2.56 5.58 -7.84
C ILE A 177 -3.80 6.00 -8.61
N SER A 178 -4.78 5.13 -8.76
CA SER A 178 -6.03 5.44 -9.45
C SER A 178 -7.23 4.71 -8.86
N SER A 179 -8.39 5.40 -8.87
CA SER A 179 -9.71 4.78 -8.62
C SER A 179 -10.49 4.51 -9.92
N GLY A 180 -9.86 4.70 -11.08
CA GLY A 180 -10.53 4.64 -12.39
C GLY A 180 -11.16 5.95 -12.84
N THR A 181 -11.44 6.87 -11.92
CA THR A 181 -11.97 8.23 -12.19
C THR A 181 -11.03 9.32 -11.73
N GLN A 182 -10.24 9.06 -10.72
CA GLN A 182 -9.23 9.96 -10.16
C GLN A 182 -7.88 9.25 -10.15
N GLY A 183 -6.80 10.02 -10.24
CA GLY A 183 -5.45 9.49 -10.17
C GLY A 183 -4.45 10.49 -9.63
N LEU A 184 -3.43 9.99 -8.95
CA LEU A 184 -2.30 10.74 -8.38
C LEU A 184 -1.00 10.03 -8.74
N ARG A 185 0.05 10.79 -8.98
CA ARG A 185 1.40 10.28 -9.18
C ARG A 185 2.35 10.96 -8.22
N LEU A 186 3.17 10.15 -7.53
CA LEU A 186 4.11 10.62 -6.51
C LEU A 186 5.55 10.39 -6.99
N ALA A 187 6.39 11.41 -6.82
CA ALA A 187 7.80 11.37 -7.23
C ALA A 187 8.77 11.26 -6.04
N ASN A 188 8.27 10.89 -4.87
CA ASN A 188 9.07 10.64 -3.68
C ASN A 188 9.63 9.21 -3.65
N GLY A 189 10.73 9.05 -2.94
CA GLY A 189 11.37 7.76 -2.70
C GLY A 189 12.88 7.80 -2.92
N HIS A 190 13.55 6.73 -2.47
CA HIS A 190 15.00 6.61 -2.60
C HIS A 190 15.39 5.17 -2.98
N PRO A 191 16.43 4.97 -3.84
CA PRO A 191 16.85 3.63 -4.28
C PRO A 191 17.24 2.66 -3.15
N LEU A 192 17.70 3.15 -1.99
CA LEU A 192 17.99 2.31 -0.83
C LEU A 192 16.77 1.56 -0.29
N MET A 193 15.54 2.08 -0.51
CA MET A 193 14.33 1.35 -0.14
C MET A 193 14.22 0.01 -0.88
N GLY A 194 14.70 -0.05 -2.11
CA GLY A 194 14.75 -1.30 -2.90
C GLY A 194 15.91 -2.23 -2.53
N LYS A 195 16.81 -1.83 -1.63
CA LYS A 195 17.91 -2.65 -1.10
C LYS A 195 17.60 -3.26 0.27
N VAL A 196 16.43 -2.95 0.82
CA VAL A 196 15.92 -3.51 2.07
C VAL A 196 14.69 -4.35 1.75
N THR A 197 14.69 -5.61 2.20
CA THR A 197 13.53 -6.49 2.02
C THR A 197 12.31 -5.98 2.77
N ALA A 198 11.14 -6.34 2.29
CA ALA A 198 9.84 -6.07 2.92
C ALA A 198 9.34 -4.60 2.87
N THR A 199 10.12 -3.63 2.37
CA THR A 199 9.67 -2.23 2.28
C THR A 199 8.36 -2.11 1.51
N GLY A 200 8.22 -2.82 0.38
CA GLY A 200 6.97 -2.86 -0.39
C GLY A 200 5.80 -3.53 0.35
N CYS A 201 6.08 -4.60 1.11
CA CYS A 201 5.04 -5.28 1.92
C CYS A 201 4.56 -4.39 3.08
N ALA A 202 5.50 -3.68 3.73
CA ALA A 202 5.17 -2.72 4.77
C ALA A 202 4.33 -1.54 4.25
N ALA A 203 4.59 -1.07 3.01
CA ALA A 203 3.77 -0.05 2.39
C ALA A 203 2.29 -0.49 2.25
N GLY A 204 2.04 -1.77 1.98
CA GLY A 204 0.68 -2.33 1.99
C GLY A 204 0.02 -2.26 3.38
N ALA A 205 0.78 -2.50 4.44
CA ALA A 205 0.27 -2.40 5.81
C ALA A 205 0.00 -0.94 6.22
N VAL A 206 0.87 0.00 5.82
CA VAL A 206 0.64 1.44 6.04
C VAL A 206 -0.58 1.92 5.26
N ALA A 207 -0.80 1.42 4.03
CA ALA A 207 -2.02 1.70 3.27
C ALA A 207 -3.28 1.17 3.99
N ALA A 208 -3.21 -0.01 4.61
CA ALA A 208 -4.30 -0.53 5.44
C ALA A 208 -4.56 0.36 6.67
N ALA A 209 -3.50 0.82 7.36
CA ALA A 209 -3.63 1.76 8.48
C ALA A 209 -4.25 3.09 8.04
N ALA A 210 -3.84 3.61 6.87
CA ALA A 210 -4.42 4.83 6.31
C ALA A 210 -5.91 4.66 5.97
N LEU A 211 -6.30 3.55 5.36
CA LEU A 211 -7.70 3.23 5.05
C LEU A 211 -8.58 3.09 6.30
N ALA A 212 -8.00 2.74 7.45
CA ALA A 212 -8.75 2.71 8.71
C ALA A 212 -9.19 4.10 9.19
N VAL A 213 -8.54 5.18 8.73
CA VAL A 213 -8.75 6.56 9.23
C VAL A 213 -9.11 7.57 8.13
N GLU A 214 -8.99 7.18 6.86
CA GLU A 214 -9.28 8.01 5.69
C GLU A 214 -10.22 7.25 4.74
N PRO A 215 -11.46 7.75 4.53
CA PRO A 215 -12.45 7.05 3.71
C PRO A 215 -12.18 7.12 2.19
N ASP A 216 -11.43 8.13 1.71
CA ASP A 216 -11.05 8.21 0.30
C ASP A 216 -9.84 7.29 0.05
N PRO A 217 -10.00 6.18 -0.68
CA PRO A 217 -8.93 5.20 -0.86
C PRO A 217 -7.77 5.71 -1.72
N VAL A 218 -7.98 6.71 -2.58
CA VAL A 218 -6.90 7.33 -3.36
C VAL A 218 -6.04 8.21 -2.45
N VAL A 219 -6.68 9.00 -1.59
CA VAL A 219 -5.98 9.82 -0.59
C VAL A 219 -5.27 8.94 0.44
N ALA A 220 -5.93 7.89 0.95
CA ALA A 220 -5.33 6.94 1.89
C ALA A 220 -4.07 6.27 1.31
N ALA A 221 -4.15 5.78 0.07
CA ALA A 221 -3.02 5.16 -0.61
C ALA A 221 -1.89 6.18 -0.87
N ALA A 222 -2.23 7.38 -1.35
CA ALA A 222 -1.25 8.44 -1.60
C ALA A 222 -0.56 8.90 -0.31
N ALA A 223 -1.29 9.06 0.78
CA ALA A 223 -0.73 9.39 2.09
C ALA A 223 0.22 8.29 2.59
N ALA A 224 -0.21 7.04 2.52
CA ALA A 224 0.63 5.90 2.93
C ALA A 224 1.94 5.82 2.16
N LEU A 225 1.88 5.94 0.83
CA LEU A 225 3.07 5.89 -0.02
C LEU A 225 3.96 7.12 0.18
N SER A 226 3.39 8.32 0.33
CA SER A 226 4.15 9.55 0.63
C SER A 226 4.87 9.46 1.97
N ILE A 227 4.21 8.99 3.03
CA ILE A 227 4.81 8.77 4.36
C ILE A 227 6.03 7.84 4.26
N MET A 228 5.87 6.69 3.61
CA MET A 228 6.94 5.73 3.41
C MET A 228 8.10 6.30 2.58
N ALA A 229 7.79 6.97 1.49
CA ALA A 229 8.77 7.49 0.56
C ALA A 229 9.56 8.67 1.16
N ILE A 230 8.90 9.61 1.82
CA ILE A 230 9.55 10.75 2.51
C ILE A 230 10.44 10.26 3.65
N ALA A 231 9.96 9.31 4.47
CA ALA A 231 10.80 8.69 5.50
C ALA A 231 12.02 7.98 4.89
N GLY A 232 11.84 7.31 3.74
CA GLY A 232 12.93 6.69 2.98
C GLY A 232 13.97 7.69 2.49
N GLU A 233 13.56 8.83 1.97
CA GLU A 233 14.47 9.92 1.56
C GLU A 233 15.26 10.45 2.76
N ARG A 234 14.59 10.72 3.87
CA ARG A 234 15.21 11.24 5.10
C ARG A 234 16.21 10.25 5.70
N ALA A 235 15.84 8.96 5.74
CA ALA A 235 16.74 7.90 6.19
C ALA A 235 17.99 7.80 5.31
N ALA A 236 17.86 7.97 4.01
CA ALA A 236 18.96 7.86 3.07
C ALA A 236 20.01 8.97 3.24
N VAL A 237 19.64 10.13 3.78
CA VAL A 237 20.58 11.23 4.06
C VAL A 237 21.61 10.82 5.12
N VAL A 238 21.22 10.02 6.11
CA VAL A 238 22.07 9.65 7.26
C VAL A 238 22.60 8.22 7.18
N ALA A 239 22.03 7.38 6.32
CA ALA A 239 22.43 5.99 6.19
C ALA A 239 23.68 5.82 5.32
N ALA A 240 24.67 5.07 5.83
CA ALA A 240 25.85 4.69 5.03
C ALA A 240 25.56 3.57 4.02
N GLY A 241 24.43 2.86 4.16
CA GLY A 241 24.04 1.73 3.32
C GLY A 241 22.82 1.00 3.87
N PRO A 242 22.44 -0.16 3.28
CA PRO A 242 21.21 -0.87 3.69
C PRO A 242 21.17 -1.25 5.18
N GLY A 243 22.31 -1.54 5.78
CA GLY A 243 22.39 -1.97 7.19
C GLY A 243 22.02 -0.85 8.16
N SER A 244 22.45 0.39 7.92
CA SER A 244 22.08 1.55 8.74
C SER A 244 20.80 2.23 8.28
N PHE A 245 20.32 1.91 7.06
CA PHE A 245 19.08 2.48 6.52
C PHE A 245 17.85 2.04 7.32
N VAL A 246 17.75 0.77 7.74
CA VAL A 246 16.57 0.25 8.43
C VAL A 246 16.29 0.99 9.75
N PRO A 247 17.24 1.12 10.70
CA PRO A 247 16.97 1.90 11.90
C PRO A 247 16.70 3.37 11.58
N ALA A 248 17.47 3.99 10.67
CA ALA A 248 17.23 5.37 10.27
C ALA A 248 15.84 5.57 9.64
N PHE A 249 15.33 4.58 8.92
CA PHE A 249 14.00 4.62 8.32
C PHE A 249 12.89 4.55 9.38
N LEU A 250 13.03 3.69 10.38
CA LEU A 250 12.08 3.60 11.50
C LEU A 250 12.10 4.89 12.33
N ASP A 251 13.27 5.45 12.61
CA ASP A 251 13.41 6.73 13.30
C ASP A 251 12.78 7.89 12.48
N ALA A 252 12.97 7.89 11.15
CA ALA A 252 12.38 8.89 10.27
C ALA A 252 10.86 8.77 10.22
N LEU A 253 10.29 7.55 10.24
CA LEU A 253 8.83 7.32 10.33
C LEU A 253 8.27 7.83 11.67
N TYR A 254 8.94 7.51 12.77
CA TYR A 254 8.54 7.94 14.11
C TYR A 254 8.55 9.46 14.25
N GLY A 255 9.62 10.10 13.76
CA GLY A 255 9.82 11.55 13.85
C GLY A 255 9.18 12.37 12.73
N LEU A 256 8.45 11.75 11.79
CA LEU A 256 7.83 12.47 10.66
C LEU A 256 6.70 13.39 11.16
N ASP A 257 6.69 14.64 10.69
CA ASP A 257 5.69 15.65 11.06
C ASP A 257 5.11 16.39 9.84
N ALA A 258 4.09 17.21 10.07
CA ALA A 258 3.42 17.98 9.02
C ALA A 258 4.36 18.95 8.27
N PRO A 259 5.24 19.73 8.92
CA PRO A 259 6.22 20.55 8.23
C PRO A 259 7.14 19.78 7.29
N GLN A 260 7.60 18.60 7.72
CA GLN A 260 8.46 17.74 6.91
C GLN A 260 7.73 17.14 5.71
N ILE A 261 6.47 16.74 5.90
CA ILE A 261 5.62 16.27 4.80
C ILE A 261 5.42 17.40 3.78
N GLY A 262 5.07 18.60 4.24
CA GLY A 262 4.89 19.78 3.37
C GLY A 262 6.13 20.15 2.58
N ALA A 263 7.31 20.07 3.21
CA ALA A 263 8.57 20.41 2.56
C ALA A 263 9.05 19.38 1.52
N HIS A 264 8.63 18.11 1.62
CA HIS A 264 9.21 17.03 0.82
C HIS A 264 8.23 16.38 -0.16
N LEU A 265 6.91 16.49 0.03
CA LEU A 265 5.95 15.83 -0.85
C LEU A 265 6.02 16.38 -2.28
N ARG A 266 6.13 15.47 -3.25
CA ARG A 266 6.23 15.81 -4.68
C ARG A 266 5.26 14.98 -5.51
N LEU A 267 4.49 15.67 -6.32
CA LEU A 267 3.72 15.05 -7.43
C LEU A 267 4.60 14.91 -8.68
N ALA A 268 4.31 13.89 -9.53
CA ALA A 268 5.01 13.64 -10.80
C ALA A 268 4.20 14.15 -12.00
#